data_59bf2330c3d06dc659b32cbc9a4579cb
#
_entry.id   59bf2330c3d06dc659b32cbc9a4579cb
#
_cell.length_a   1.000
_cell.length_b   1.000
_cell.length_c   1.000
_cell.angle_alpha   90.00
_cell.angle_beta   90.00
_cell.angle_gamma   90.00
#
_symmetry.space_group_name_H-M   'P 1'
#
loop_
_entity.id
_entity.type
_entity.pdbx_description
1 polymer ?
#
loop_
_entity_poly.entity_id
_entity_poly.type
_entity_poly.pdbx_seq_one_letter_code
_entity_poly.pdbx_strand_id
1 'polypeptide(L)'
;MRFFKAALFTAVLTTASLANADLVANIPLDTSRYEIMSINELSSHAAQGNDHAQFYLAKRLQKGQGVAKNTSQALQWYTRAAEQGVAPAQLNLGIMYLRGEGVQPNLQQARKWLEKAAMRGDNRASYTLALLDEKQRNLVDAYKWYDLAARDGMLDEKVRSKARGKIGQLALNLSNSDINSARTQADRWFQNK
;
A
#
# COMPACT_ATOMS: atom_id res chain seq x y z
N MET A 1 42.89 17.89 49.65
CA MET A 1 41.55 17.35 49.46
C MET A 1 40.76 18.24 48.51
N ARG A 2 40.96 18.12 47.20
CA ARG A 2 40.16 18.79 46.19
C ARG A 2 40.52 18.18 44.80
N PHE A 3 40.06 16.95 44.52
CA PHE A 3 40.06 16.36 43.18
C PHE A 3 39.09 15.17 43.16
N PHE A 4 37.79 15.42 43.23
CA PHE A 4 36.78 14.42 42.96
C PHE A 4 35.42 15.09 42.66
N LYS A 5 35.31 15.85 41.57
CA LYS A 5 34.02 16.37 41.14
C LYS A 5 33.90 16.60 39.61
N ALA A 6 34.83 16.14 38.80
CA ALA A 6 34.76 16.38 37.35
C ALA A 6 34.50 15.13 36.50
N ALA A 7 34.38 13.94 37.05
CA ALA A 7 34.27 12.70 36.29
C ALA A 7 32.83 12.14 36.15
N LEU A 8 31.84 12.78 36.79
CA LEU A 8 30.44 12.24 36.77
C LEU A 8 29.51 12.87 35.75
N PHE A 9 29.95 13.93 35.05
CA PHE A 9 29.06 14.62 34.09
C PHE A 9 29.20 14.22 32.62
N THR A 10 30.28 13.50 32.26
CA THR A 10 30.53 13.04 30.90
C THR A 10 29.98 11.65 30.61
N ALA A 11 29.72 10.83 31.62
CA ALA A 11 29.20 9.47 31.43
C ALA A 11 27.69 9.40 31.21
N VAL A 12 26.93 10.41 31.65
CA VAL A 12 25.45 10.41 31.48
C VAL A 12 24.99 10.82 30.06
N LEU A 13 25.75 11.66 29.37
CA LEU A 13 25.42 12.08 28.01
C LEU A 13 25.75 11.02 26.97
N THR A 14 26.75 10.17 27.20
CA THR A 14 27.10 9.08 26.25
C THR A 14 26.17 7.87 26.37
N THR A 15 25.65 7.59 27.58
CA THR A 15 24.72 6.48 27.81
C THR A 15 23.32 6.78 27.28
N ALA A 16 22.85 8.03 27.32
CA ALA A 16 21.58 8.43 26.77
C ALA A 16 21.58 8.38 25.22
N SER A 17 22.72 8.72 24.58
CA SER A 17 22.86 8.65 23.12
C SER A 17 22.94 7.20 22.62
N LEU A 18 23.61 6.31 23.34
CA LEU A 18 23.68 4.88 23.00
C LEU A 18 22.35 4.16 23.28
N ALA A 19 21.66 4.48 24.38
CA ALA A 19 20.35 3.92 24.68
C ALA A 19 19.29 4.31 23.64
N ASN A 20 19.35 5.52 23.09
CA ASN A 20 18.46 5.93 22.00
C ASN A 20 18.82 5.25 20.66
N ALA A 21 20.10 5.01 20.40
CA ALA A 21 20.53 4.27 19.21
C ALA A 21 20.10 2.79 19.25
N ASP A 22 20.24 2.15 20.42
CA ASP A 22 19.79 0.76 20.63
C ASP A 22 18.26 0.62 20.60
N LEU A 23 17.52 1.62 21.11
CA LEU A 23 16.04 1.63 21.02
C LEU A 23 15.56 1.74 19.57
N VAL A 24 16.27 2.49 18.73
CA VAL A 24 15.95 2.62 17.30
C VAL A 24 16.37 1.37 16.51
N ALA A 25 17.46 0.70 16.93
CA ALA A 25 17.95 -0.51 16.26
C ALA A 25 17.10 -1.76 16.57
N ASN A 26 16.40 -1.78 17.72
CA ASN A 26 15.56 -2.91 18.16
C ASN A 26 14.05 -2.72 17.86
N ILE A 27 13.63 -1.63 17.22
CA ILE A 27 12.29 -1.58 16.64
C ILE A 27 12.29 -2.63 15.52
N PRO A 28 11.41 -3.67 15.54
CA PRO A 28 11.25 -4.57 14.41
C PRO A 28 11.16 -3.75 13.13
N LEU A 29 11.60 -4.30 12.01
CA LEU A 29 11.49 -3.65 10.67
C LEU A 29 10.02 -3.41 10.30
N ASP A 30 9.29 -2.86 11.24
CA ASP A 30 7.92 -2.42 11.11
C ASP A 30 7.93 -1.15 10.26
N THR A 31 7.21 -1.22 9.18
CA THR A 31 7.02 -0.09 8.25
C THR A 31 6.46 1.16 8.95
N SER A 32 5.88 1.02 10.15
CA SER A 32 5.36 2.12 10.98
C SER A 32 6.43 3.16 11.34
N ARG A 33 7.70 2.77 11.45
CA ARG A 33 8.80 3.72 11.72
C ARG A 33 8.87 4.83 10.66
N TYR A 34 8.56 4.53 9.40
CA TYR A 34 8.56 5.52 8.32
C TYR A 34 7.40 6.52 8.42
N GLU A 35 6.33 6.18 9.14
CA GLU A 35 5.22 7.09 9.40
C GLU A 35 5.59 8.24 10.36
N ILE A 36 6.51 7.99 11.28
CA ILE A 36 6.95 8.97 12.30
C ILE A 36 8.25 9.70 11.97
N MET A 37 9.01 9.23 10.96
CA MET A 37 10.26 9.88 10.53
C MET A 37 10.03 11.34 10.11
N SER A 38 11.02 12.18 10.33
CA SER A 38 11.04 13.52 9.73
C SER A 38 11.05 13.44 8.20
N ILE A 39 10.61 14.48 7.52
CA ILE A 39 10.60 14.50 6.04
C ILE A 39 12.01 14.40 5.46
N ASN A 40 13.00 14.97 6.13
CA ASN A 40 14.40 14.94 5.69
C ASN A 40 15.00 13.54 5.79
N GLU A 41 14.80 12.85 6.91
CA GLU A 41 15.22 11.45 7.10
C GLU A 41 14.53 10.54 6.09
N LEU A 42 13.21 10.68 5.95
CA LEU A 42 12.44 9.90 5.01
C LEU A 42 12.91 10.09 3.56
N SER A 43 13.21 11.34 3.17
CA SER A 43 13.74 11.66 1.85
C SER A 43 15.13 11.05 1.63
N SER A 44 15.98 11.05 2.66
CA SER A 44 17.31 10.43 2.60
C SER A 44 17.21 8.92 2.36
N HIS A 45 16.38 8.21 3.14
CA HIS A 45 16.17 6.78 2.97
C HIS A 45 15.54 6.44 1.61
N ALA A 46 14.57 7.25 1.15
CA ALA A 46 13.95 7.07 -0.17
C ALA A 46 14.96 7.25 -1.31
N ALA A 47 15.85 8.25 -1.19
CA ALA A 47 16.91 8.49 -2.16
C ALA A 47 17.95 7.36 -2.21
N GLN A 48 18.20 6.68 -1.09
CA GLN A 48 19.06 5.49 -1.00
C GLN A 48 18.41 4.23 -1.59
N GLY A 49 17.17 4.32 -2.10
CA GLY A 49 16.49 3.21 -2.74
C GLY A 49 15.57 2.41 -1.84
N ASN A 50 15.42 2.77 -0.54
CA ASN A 50 14.52 2.06 0.35
C ASN A 50 13.06 2.18 -0.13
N ASP A 51 12.46 1.07 -0.48
CA ASP A 51 11.15 0.94 -1.10
C ASP A 51 10.00 1.42 -0.19
N HIS A 52 10.06 1.10 1.10
CA HIS A 52 9.08 1.55 2.08
C HIS A 52 9.22 3.06 2.36
N ALA A 53 10.45 3.58 2.46
CA ALA A 53 10.66 5.02 2.59
C ALA A 53 10.12 5.78 1.36
N GLN A 54 10.30 5.26 0.16
CA GLN A 54 9.75 5.80 -1.08
C GLN A 54 8.22 5.84 -1.04
N PHE A 55 7.58 4.76 -0.57
CA PHE A 55 6.13 4.70 -0.39
C PHE A 55 5.62 5.75 0.61
N TYR A 56 6.24 5.86 1.78
CA TYR A 56 5.80 6.83 2.79
C TYR A 56 6.09 8.28 2.39
N LEU A 57 7.20 8.55 1.70
CA LEU A 57 7.49 9.87 1.12
C LEU A 57 6.42 10.24 0.08
N ALA A 58 6.07 9.33 -0.82
CA ALA A 58 5.00 9.52 -1.79
C ALA A 58 3.66 9.84 -1.11
N LYS A 59 3.32 9.09 -0.05
CA LYS A 59 2.09 9.29 0.74
C LYS A 59 2.03 10.69 1.37
N ARG A 60 3.15 11.18 1.91
CA ARG A 60 3.24 12.53 2.49
C ARG A 60 3.15 13.62 1.44
N LEU A 61 3.85 13.48 0.32
CA LEU A 61 3.78 14.41 -0.81
C LEU A 61 2.36 14.48 -1.40
N GLN A 62 1.67 13.34 -1.53
CA GLN A 62 0.30 13.29 -2.02
C GLN A 62 -0.68 14.02 -1.10
N LYS A 63 -0.48 13.91 0.23
CA LYS A 63 -1.37 14.50 1.24
C LYS A 63 -0.95 15.90 1.71
N GLY A 64 0.29 16.31 1.47
CA GLY A 64 0.85 17.54 2.04
C GLY A 64 1.13 17.41 3.54
N GLN A 65 1.55 16.24 4.02
CA GLN A 65 1.82 15.97 5.44
C GLN A 65 3.28 16.26 5.80
N GLY A 66 3.53 17.36 6.48
CA GLY A 66 4.89 17.83 6.83
C GLY A 66 5.71 18.32 5.65
N VAL A 67 5.11 18.46 4.47
CA VAL A 67 5.71 18.92 3.22
C VAL A 67 4.62 19.52 2.33
N ALA A 68 4.96 20.45 1.44
CA ALA A 68 4.00 20.95 0.46
C ALA A 68 3.47 19.81 -0.43
N LYS A 69 2.14 19.81 -0.66
CA LYS A 69 1.51 18.81 -1.51
C LYS A 69 2.08 18.87 -2.93
N ASN A 70 2.55 17.72 -3.44
CA ASN A 70 3.06 17.59 -4.80
C ASN A 70 2.71 16.21 -5.36
N THR A 71 1.61 16.14 -6.10
CA THR A 71 1.10 14.88 -6.65
C THR A 71 1.99 14.30 -7.75
N SER A 72 2.68 15.15 -8.52
CA SER A 72 3.61 14.70 -9.56
C SER A 72 4.86 14.05 -8.95
N GLN A 73 5.42 14.63 -7.89
CA GLN A 73 6.52 13.98 -7.15
C GLN A 73 6.04 12.71 -6.43
N ALA A 74 4.83 12.73 -5.85
CA ALA A 74 4.25 11.54 -5.22
C ALA A 74 4.13 10.38 -6.22
N LEU A 75 3.68 10.67 -7.45
CA LEU A 75 3.61 9.68 -8.53
C LEU A 75 4.98 9.04 -8.80
N GLN A 76 6.04 9.85 -8.90
CA GLN A 76 7.40 9.34 -9.15
C GLN A 76 7.89 8.40 -8.03
N TRP A 77 7.66 8.78 -6.77
CA TRP A 77 8.06 7.96 -5.63
C TRP A 77 7.20 6.70 -5.49
N TYR A 78 5.88 6.80 -5.72
CA TYR A 78 5.03 5.61 -5.77
C TYR A 78 5.45 4.67 -6.90
N THR A 79 5.84 5.19 -8.08
CA THR A 79 6.33 4.36 -9.18
C THR A 79 7.57 3.56 -8.78
N ARG A 80 8.57 4.21 -8.17
CA ARG A 80 9.79 3.53 -7.69
C ARG A 80 9.48 2.43 -6.67
N ALA A 81 8.64 2.72 -5.67
CA ALA A 81 8.23 1.74 -4.67
C ALA A 81 7.40 0.59 -5.29
N ALA A 82 6.51 0.90 -6.23
CA ALA A 82 5.67 -0.08 -6.92
C ALA A 82 6.48 -1.02 -7.82
N GLU A 83 7.52 -0.52 -8.48
CA GLU A 83 8.46 -1.31 -9.28
C GLU A 83 9.26 -2.29 -8.41
N GLN A 84 9.59 -1.90 -7.18
CA GLN A 84 10.21 -2.78 -6.18
C GLN A 84 9.22 -3.75 -5.52
N GLY A 85 7.93 -3.65 -5.85
CA GLY A 85 6.92 -4.61 -5.43
C GLY A 85 6.15 -4.25 -4.16
N VAL A 86 6.22 -3.02 -3.69
CA VAL A 86 5.41 -2.56 -2.56
C VAL A 86 3.92 -2.52 -2.96
N ALA A 87 3.13 -3.50 -2.50
CA ALA A 87 1.73 -3.64 -2.89
C ALA A 87 0.87 -2.39 -2.60
N PRO A 88 0.99 -1.72 -1.42
CA PRO A 88 0.31 -0.44 -1.20
C PRO A 88 0.71 0.67 -2.17
N ALA A 89 1.96 0.69 -2.66
CA ALA A 89 2.39 1.64 -3.67
C ALA A 89 1.77 1.33 -5.04
N GLN A 90 1.72 0.04 -5.41
CA GLN A 90 1.05 -0.42 -6.63
C GLN A 90 -0.44 -0.05 -6.64
N LEU A 91 -1.14 -0.25 -5.51
CA LEU A 91 -2.53 0.17 -5.33
C LEU A 91 -2.69 1.68 -5.53
N ASN A 92 -1.88 2.49 -4.82
CA ASN A 92 -1.98 3.95 -4.90
C ASN A 92 -1.65 4.46 -6.31
N LEU A 93 -0.63 3.91 -6.96
CA LEU A 93 -0.28 4.24 -8.33
C LEU A 93 -1.42 3.91 -9.30
N GLY A 94 -2.07 2.76 -9.16
CA GLY A 94 -3.27 2.41 -9.91
C GLY A 94 -4.40 3.42 -9.72
N ILE A 95 -4.66 3.84 -8.49
CA ILE A 95 -5.69 4.86 -8.17
C ILE A 95 -5.32 6.22 -8.78
N MET A 96 -4.04 6.61 -8.74
CA MET A 96 -3.58 7.87 -9.35
C MET A 96 -3.82 7.89 -10.86
N TYR A 97 -3.56 6.78 -11.57
CA TYR A 97 -3.90 6.65 -12.99
C TYR A 97 -5.40 6.66 -13.26
N LEU A 98 -6.23 6.12 -12.35
CA LEU A 98 -7.69 6.19 -12.49
C LEU A 98 -8.24 7.61 -12.39
N ARG A 99 -7.67 8.41 -11.47
CA ARG A 99 -8.17 9.74 -11.13
C ARG A 99 -7.47 10.86 -11.87
N GLY A 100 -6.36 10.59 -12.53
CA GLY A 100 -5.52 11.64 -13.12
C GLY A 100 -4.79 12.47 -12.07
N GLU A 101 -4.44 11.89 -10.93
CA GLU A 101 -3.71 12.58 -9.87
C GLU A 101 -2.21 12.67 -10.21
N GLY A 102 -1.76 13.84 -10.67
CA GLY A 102 -0.37 14.06 -11.07
C GLY A 102 0.05 13.43 -12.40
N VAL A 103 -0.90 12.85 -13.14
CA VAL A 103 -0.70 12.19 -14.43
C VAL A 103 -2.00 12.24 -15.22
N GLN A 104 -1.96 12.12 -16.54
CA GLN A 104 -3.17 11.94 -17.36
C GLN A 104 -3.87 10.61 -16.99
N PRO A 105 -5.21 10.59 -16.85
CA PRO A 105 -5.96 9.37 -16.59
C PRO A 105 -5.65 8.28 -17.62
N ASN A 106 -5.35 7.08 -17.14
CA ASN A 106 -5.06 5.94 -18.00
C ASN A 106 -5.57 4.64 -17.36
N LEU A 107 -6.69 4.15 -17.88
CA LEU A 107 -7.35 2.96 -17.36
C LEU A 107 -6.50 1.69 -17.51
N GLN A 108 -5.75 1.56 -18.60
CA GLN A 108 -4.90 0.39 -18.83
C GLN A 108 -3.74 0.33 -17.82
N GLN A 109 -3.07 1.46 -17.60
CA GLN A 109 -2.02 1.56 -16.58
C GLN A 109 -2.59 1.34 -15.18
N ALA A 110 -3.76 1.90 -14.88
CA ALA A 110 -4.44 1.69 -13.62
C ALA A 110 -4.70 0.21 -13.36
N ARG A 111 -5.32 -0.49 -14.32
CA ARG A 111 -5.59 -1.94 -14.23
C ARG A 111 -4.32 -2.73 -14.02
N LYS A 112 -3.27 -2.48 -14.81
CA LYS A 112 -1.97 -3.17 -14.68
C LYS A 112 -1.38 -3.07 -13.28
N TRP A 113 -1.41 -1.89 -12.66
CA TRP A 113 -0.86 -1.70 -11.32
C TRP A 113 -1.76 -2.28 -10.22
N LEU A 114 -3.09 -2.19 -10.39
CA LEU A 114 -4.05 -2.81 -9.48
C LEU A 114 -3.95 -4.35 -9.51
N GLU A 115 -3.78 -4.96 -10.68
CA GLU A 115 -3.56 -6.40 -10.81
C GLU A 115 -2.29 -6.85 -10.10
N LYS A 116 -1.19 -6.12 -10.25
CA LYS A 116 0.05 -6.39 -9.50
C LYS A 116 -0.14 -6.33 -7.98
N ALA A 117 -0.89 -5.34 -7.48
CA ALA A 117 -1.21 -5.24 -6.06
C ALA A 117 -2.11 -6.39 -5.60
N ALA A 118 -3.11 -6.76 -6.38
CA ALA A 118 -4.00 -7.89 -6.11
C ALA A 118 -3.24 -9.23 -6.07
N MET A 119 -2.28 -9.45 -6.98
CA MET A 119 -1.38 -10.62 -6.98
C MET A 119 -0.56 -10.72 -5.69
N ARG A 120 -0.29 -9.60 -5.03
CA ARG A 120 0.41 -9.55 -3.74
C ARG A 120 -0.53 -9.62 -2.52
N GLY A 121 -1.82 -9.87 -2.75
CA GLY A 121 -2.80 -10.04 -1.69
C GLY A 121 -3.43 -8.74 -1.18
N ASP A 122 -3.25 -7.60 -1.85
CA ASP A 122 -3.96 -6.38 -1.48
C ASP A 122 -5.43 -6.45 -1.96
N ASN A 123 -6.34 -6.80 -1.04
CA ASN A 123 -7.76 -6.95 -1.37
C ASN A 123 -8.45 -5.63 -1.74
N ARG A 124 -7.87 -4.47 -1.38
CA ARG A 124 -8.36 -3.16 -1.82
C ARG A 124 -8.15 -2.99 -3.31
N ALA A 125 -7.06 -3.55 -3.86
CA ALA A 125 -6.81 -3.56 -5.29
C ALA A 125 -7.81 -4.46 -6.03
N SER A 126 -8.07 -5.67 -5.54
CA SER A 126 -9.10 -6.56 -6.08
C SER A 126 -10.49 -5.90 -6.03
N TYR A 127 -10.84 -5.26 -4.92
CA TYR A 127 -12.10 -4.53 -4.78
C TYR A 127 -12.20 -3.37 -5.79
N THR A 128 -11.09 -2.65 -6.01
CA THR A 128 -11.05 -1.53 -6.98
C THR A 128 -11.22 -2.04 -8.42
N LEU A 129 -10.59 -3.17 -8.77
CA LEU A 129 -10.79 -3.83 -10.07
C LEU A 129 -12.24 -4.25 -10.27
N ALA A 130 -12.86 -4.83 -9.23
CA ALA A 130 -14.28 -5.21 -9.27
C ALA A 130 -15.18 -4.01 -9.54
N LEU A 131 -14.95 -2.87 -8.87
CA LEU A 131 -15.71 -1.63 -9.12
C LEU A 131 -15.55 -1.13 -10.57
N LEU A 132 -14.36 -1.27 -11.16
CA LEU A 132 -14.11 -0.89 -12.54
C LEU A 132 -14.91 -1.77 -13.50
N ASP A 133 -14.88 -3.08 -13.30
CA ASP A 133 -15.59 -4.03 -14.15
C ASP A 133 -17.12 -3.90 -13.98
N GLU A 134 -17.60 -3.68 -12.75
CA GLU A 134 -19.03 -3.38 -12.50
C GLU A 134 -19.48 -2.12 -13.25
N LYS A 135 -18.67 -1.05 -13.24
CA LYS A 135 -18.95 0.19 -13.97
C LYS A 135 -18.99 -0.01 -15.49
N GLN A 136 -18.18 -0.94 -16.01
CA GLN A 136 -18.13 -1.30 -17.42
C GLN A 136 -19.18 -2.36 -17.81
N ARG A 137 -20.02 -2.79 -16.87
CA ARG A 137 -21.00 -3.87 -17.07
C ARG A 137 -20.39 -5.26 -17.30
N ASN A 138 -19.11 -5.44 -16.99
CA ASN A 138 -18.42 -6.73 -17.03
C ASN A 138 -18.71 -7.50 -15.73
N LEU A 139 -19.97 -7.95 -15.55
CA LEU A 139 -20.45 -8.43 -14.25
C LEU A 139 -19.76 -9.74 -13.80
N VAL A 140 -19.36 -10.60 -14.74
CA VAL A 140 -18.63 -11.84 -14.44
C VAL A 140 -17.23 -11.55 -13.89
N ASP A 141 -16.50 -10.63 -14.53
CA ASP A 141 -15.20 -10.20 -14.04
C ASP A 141 -15.32 -9.42 -12.73
N ALA A 142 -16.33 -8.57 -12.58
CA ALA A 142 -16.61 -7.89 -11.31
C ALA A 142 -16.85 -8.90 -10.18
N TYR A 143 -17.64 -9.94 -10.42
CA TYR A 143 -17.86 -11.00 -9.44
C TYR A 143 -16.56 -11.72 -9.07
N LYS A 144 -15.73 -12.09 -10.04
CA LYS A 144 -14.41 -12.69 -9.83
C LYS A 144 -13.53 -11.84 -8.89
N TRP A 145 -13.42 -10.55 -9.17
CA TRP A 145 -12.60 -9.64 -8.37
C TRP A 145 -13.17 -9.37 -6.97
N TYR A 146 -14.50 -9.31 -6.82
CA TYR A 146 -15.13 -9.25 -5.48
C TYR A 146 -14.92 -10.54 -4.70
N ASP A 147 -14.98 -11.70 -5.36
CA ASP A 147 -14.71 -12.99 -4.72
C ASP A 147 -13.28 -13.04 -4.18
N LEU A 148 -12.30 -12.61 -4.98
CA LEU A 148 -10.91 -12.47 -4.55
C LEU A 148 -10.75 -11.51 -3.37
N ALA A 149 -11.44 -10.36 -3.40
CA ALA A 149 -11.39 -9.37 -2.32
C ALA A 149 -12.05 -9.86 -1.02
N ALA A 150 -12.99 -10.81 -1.11
CA ALA A 150 -13.75 -11.36 0.00
C ALA A 150 -13.08 -12.55 0.71
N ARG A 151 -12.00 -13.11 0.17
CA ARG A 151 -11.34 -14.32 0.70
C ARG A 151 -10.71 -14.06 2.06
N ASP A 152 -10.68 -15.10 2.88
CA ASP A 152 -10.06 -15.05 4.21
C ASP A 152 -8.53 -14.88 4.11
N GLY A 153 -7.95 -14.24 5.12
CA GLY A 153 -6.51 -13.93 5.13
C GLY A 153 -6.11 -12.66 4.38
N MET A 154 -7.06 -11.93 3.79
CA MET A 154 -6.79 -10.65 3.16
C MET A 154 -6.67 -9.51 4.19
N LEU A 155 -5.85 -8.49 3.86
CA LEU A 155 -5.37 -7.47 4.80
C LEU A 155 -6.46 -6.56 5.42
N ASP A 156 -7.55 -6.28 4.69
CA ASP A 156 -8.56 -5.30 5.13
C ASP A 156 -9.94 -5.95 5.30
N GLU A 157 -10.33 -6.17 6.57
CA GLU A 157 -11.62 -6.77 6.95
C GLU A 157 -12.82 -5.97 6.46
N LYS A 158 -12.73 -4.65 6.50
CA LYS A 158 -13.82 -3.77 6.05
C LYS A 158 -14.06 -3.91 4.53
N VAL A 159 -12.99 -4.04 3.77
CA VAL A 159 -13.07 -4.30 2.33
C VAL A 159 -13.66 -5.68 2.06
N ARG A 160 -13.22 -6.70 2.82
CA ARG A 160 -13.73 -8.07 2.74
C ARG A 160 -15.25 -8.13 2.97
N SER A 161 -15.74 -7.46 4.02
CA SER A 161 -17.17 -7.38 4.31
C SER A 161 -17.97 -6.70 3.20
N LYS A 162 -17.45 -5.59 2.66
CA LYS A 162 -18.09 -4.90 1.52
C LYS A 162 -18.13 -5.78 0.26
N ALA A 163 -17.05 -6.51 -0.02
CA ALA A 163 -16.98 -7.40 -1.18
C ALA A 163 -18.03 -8.52 -1.07
N ARG A 164 -18.20 -9.13 0.11
CA ARG A 164 -19.26 -10.12 0.34
C ARG A 164 -20.66 -9.58 0.06
N GLY A 165 -20.96 -8.35 0.49
CA GLY A 165 -22.23 -7.69 0.17
C GLY A 165 -22.43 -7.48 -1.34
N LYS A 166 -21.37 -7.09 -2.07
CA LYS A 166 -21.41 -6.92 -3.52
C LYS A 166 -21.60 -8.23 -4.28
N ILE A 167 -20.96 -9.31 -3.84
CA ILE A 167 -21.17 -10.66 -4.38
C ILE A 167 -22.65 -11.05 -4.33
N GLY A 168 -23.30 -10.84 -3.17
CA GLY A 168 -24.72 -11.12 -3.03
C GLY A 168 -25.60 -10.32 -4.00
N GLN A 169 -25.30 -9.04 -4.20
CA GLN A 169 -26.02 -8.19 -5.16
C GLN A 169 -25.83 -8.64 -6.62
N LEU A 170 -24.58 -8.96 -7.01
CA LEU A 170 -24.29 -9.41 -8.37
C LEU A 170 -24.88 -10.77 -8.69
N ALA A 171 -24.94 -11.68 -7.71
CA ALA A 171 -25.51 -13.01 -7.88
C ALA A 171 -27.00 -12.97 -8.29
N LEU A 172 -27.73 -11.90 -8.00
CA LEU A 172 -29.11 -11.72 -8.43
C LEU A 172 -29.26 -11.45 -9.93
N ASN A 173 -28.18 -11.02 -10.59
CA ASN A 173 -28.15 -10.63 -11.99
C ASN A 173 -27.28 -11.54 -12.87
N LEU A 174 -26.72 -12.60 -12.31
CA LEU A 174 -25.86 -13.55 -13.01
C LEU A 174 -26.48 -14.94 -13.04
N SER A 175 -26.26 -15.69 -14.11
CA SER A 175 -26.60 -17.10 -14.14
C SER A 175 -25.67 -17.94 -13.24
N ASN A 176 -26.13 -19.15 -12.85
CA ASN A 176 -25.29 -20.08 -12.11
C ASN A 176 -24.01 -20.46 -12.89
N SER A 177 -24.09 -20.51 -14.21
CA SER A 177 -22.94 -20.76 -15.09
C SER A 177 -21.90 -19.63 -14.98
N ASP A 178 -22.35 -18.39 -15.02
CA ASP A 178 -21.49 -17.20 -14.91
C ASP A 178 -20.80 -17.14 -13.55
N ILE A 179 -21.56 -17.38 -12.47
CA ILE A 179 -21.02 -17.42 -11.10
C ILE A 179 -19.95 -18.51 -10.97
N ASN A 180 -20.20 -19.72 -11.49
CA ASN A 180 -19.24 -20.82 -11.45
C ASN A 180 -17.99 -20.49 -12.28
N SER A 181 -18.16 -19.88 -13.45
CA SER A 181 -17.04 -19.40 -14.27
C SER A 181 -16.20 -18.38 -13.53
N ALA A 182 -16.80 -17.36 -12.91
CA ALA A 182 -16.13 -16.33 -12.16
C ALA A 182 -15.33 -16.92 -10.98
N ARG A 183 -15.92 -17.84 -10.21
CA ARG A 183 -15.24 -18.53 -9.10
C ARG A 183 -14.06 -19.37 -9.56
N THR A 184 -14.22 -20.13 -10.63
CA THR A 184 -13.13 -20.92 -11.21
C THR A 184 -11.97 -20.04 -11.66
N GLN A 185 -12.27 -18.87 -12.24
CA GLN A 185 -11.24 -17.89 -12.62
C GLN A 185 -10.55 -17.30 -11.37
N ALA A 186 -11.30 -17.00 -10.31
CA ALA A 186 -10.75 -16.52 -9.05
C ALA A 186 -9.84 -17.56 -8.39
N ASP A 187 -10.22 -18.85 -8.41
CA ASP A 187 -9.42 -19.95 -7.86
C ASP A 187 -8.10 -20.10 -8.62
N ARG A 188 -8.13 -20.09 -9.93
CA ARG A 188 -6.92 -20.13 -10.77
C ARG A 188 -6.00 -18.94 -10.50
N TRP A 189 -6.57 -17.74 -10.38
CA TRP A 189 -5.80 -16.56 -10.04
C TRP A 189 -5.11 -16.70 -8.67
N PHE A 190 -5.82 -17.21 -7.68
CA PHE A 190 -5.31 -17.38 -6.32
C PHE A 190 -4.22 -18.45 -6.23
N GLN A 191 -4.31 -19.51 -7.03
CA GLN A 191 -3.32 -20.60 -7.06
C GLN A 191 -2.01 -20.22 -7.78
N ASN A 192 -2.05 -19.24 -8.68
CA ASN A 192 -0.90 -18.79 -9.48
C ASN A 192 -0.13 -17.61 -8.84
N LYS A 193 -0.30 -17.37 -7.54
CA LYS A 193 0.40 -16.32 -6.80
C LYS A 193 1.80 -16.72 -6.36
#